data_764690f0ab7ece1ad866f09082519484
#
_entry.id   764690f0ab7ece1ad866f09082519484
#
_cell.length_a   1.000
_cell.length_b   1.000
_cell.length_c   1.000
_cell.angle_alpha   90.00
_cell.angle_beta   90.00
_cell.angle_gamma   90.00
#
_symmetry.space_group_name_H-M   'P 1'
#
loop_
_entity.id
_entity.type
_entity.pdbx_description
1 polymer ?
#
loop_
_entity_poly.entity_id
_entity_poly.type
_entity_poly.pdbx_seq_one_letter_code
_entity_poly.pdbx_strand_id
1 'polypeptide(L)'
;MGPDRMQQQRFELKYLITEKVALRIRDFASSYLEIDEYGASKPNLSYPVHSLYLDSNDLKIYHQTLNGTRNRFKLRLRFYDDRPETPIFFEIKRRVNNCIQKQRGAVRRSAVNWLLAGHLPEPSHLISQDPKQLVALQRFSLLANDLDARPKAHVAYVREAWVSPQDNSVRVTLDRAMTCEPRFNSAAGTRLENPVYTYGKSVILELKFTDRFPDWFRDLVRVFDLMQYSAAKYAEGVTLLGEHRFHDGYTSRDWRASTTEASANLPPAAGSSPSGQPKDLLV
;
A
#
# COMPACT_ATOMS: atom_id res chain seq x y z
N MET A 1 -32.71 -26.31 1.17
CA MET A 1 -31.27 -26.22 1.04
C MET A 1 -30.98 -25.09 0.07
N GLY A 2 -30.52 -23.94 0.57
CA GLY A 2 -30.09 -22.83 -0.30
C GLY A 2 -28.81 -23.20 -1.05
N PRO A 3 -28.56 -22.64 -2.25
CA PRO A 3 -27.37 -22.94 -2.99
C PRO A 3 -26.15 -22.55 -2.15
N ASP A 4 -25.24 -23.49 -1.99
CA ASP A 4 -23.94 -23.31 -1.35
C ASP A 4 -23.23 -22.16 -2.10
N ARG A 5 -23.20 -20.98 -1.49
CA ARG A 5 -22.50 -19.84 -2.06
C ARG A 5 -21.02 -20.10 -1.89
N MET A 6 -20.43 -20.80 -2.87
CA MET A 6 -18.98 -20.87 -2.99
C MET A 6 -18.44 -19.45 -2.85
N GLN A 7 -17.59 -19.26 -1.88
CA GLN A 7 -16.98 -17.98 -1.59
C GLN A 7 -16.20 -17.56 -2.84
N GLN A 8 -16.69 -16.57 -3.57
CA GLN A 8 -16.10 -16.12 -4.82
C GLN A 8 -14.61 -15.81 -4.62
N GLN A 9 -13.76 -16.52 -5.33
CA GLN A 9 -12.32 -16.39 -5.23
C GLN A 9 -11.89 -15.13 -5.97
N ARG A 10 -11.28 -14.19 -5.23
CA ARG A 10 -10.78 -12.94 -5.80
C ARG A 10 -9.28 -13.02 -6.04
N PHE A 11 -8.90 -12.82 -7.29
CA PHE A 11 -7.51 -12.79 -7.74
C PHE A 11 -7.02 -11.37 -7.96
N GLU A 12 -5.72 -11.15 -7.82
CA GLU A 12 -5.08 -9.85 -8.01
C GLU A 12 -3.71 -10.06 -8.65
N LEU A 13 -3.53 -9.56 -9.87
CA LEU A 13 -2.25 -9.50 -10.56
C LEU A 13 -1.74 -8.07 -10.52
N LYS A 14 -0.43 -7.91 -10.42
CA LYS A 14 0.21 -6.60 -10.33
C LYS A 14 1.34 -6.49 -11.32
N TYR A 15 1.51 -5.26 -11.81
CA TYR A 15 2.53 -4.90 -12.79
C TYR A 15 3.12 -3.55 -12.44
N LEU A 16 4.40 -3.36 -12.70
CA LEU A 16 5.06 -2.08 -12.56
C LEU A 16 5.25 -1.51 -13.97
N ILE A 17 4.66 -0.35 -14.23
CA ILE A 17 4.58 0.25 -15.58
C ILE A 17 4.98 1.72 -15.56
N THR A 18 5.27 2.27 -16.73
CA THR A 18 5.51 3.71 -16.91
C THR A 18 4.19 4.46 -17.01
N GLU A 19 4.20 5.79 -16.76
CA GLU A 19 3.01 6.64 -16.95
C GLU A 19 2.49 6.60 -18.39
N LYS A 20 3.38 6.57 -19.39
CA LYS A 20 2.99 6.45 -20.80
C LYS A 20 2.18 5.18 -21.08
N VAL A 21 2.57 4.07 -20.48
CA VAL A 21 1.84 2.79 -20.59
C VAL A 21 0.52 2.86 -19.82
N ALA A 22 0.52 3.49 -18.63
CA ALA A 22 -0.69 3.64 -17.81
C ALA A 22 -1.81 4.40 -18.54
N LEU A 23 -1.47 5.49 -19.23
CA LEU A 23 -2.44 6.27 -20.03
C LEU A 23 -3.05 5.42 -21.16
N ARG A 24 -2.23 4.66 -21.88
CA ARG A 24 -2.72 3.77 -22.93
C ARG A 24 -3.59 2.61 -22.38
N ILE A 25 -3.24 2.10 -21.19
CA ILE A 25 -4.07 1.09 -20.51
C ILE A 25 -5.39 1.69 -20.06
N ARG A 26 -5.42 2.95 -19.61
CA ARG A 26 -6.66 3.67 -19.32
C ARG A 26 -7.59 3.68 -20.54
N ASP A 27 -7.06 4.11 -21.70
CA ASP A 27 -7.83 4.17 -22.93
C ASP A 27 -8.35 2.79 -23.35
N PHE A 28 -7.53 1.76 -23.21
CA PHE A 28 -7.94 0.39 -23.49
C PHE A 28 -9.03 -0.10 -22.52
N ALA A 29 -8.83 0.12 -21.20
CA ALA A 29 -9.76 -0.33 -20.17
C ALA A 29 -11.11 0.38 -20.22
N SER A 30 -11.17 1.63 -20.66
CA SER A 30 -12.41 2.42 -20.80
C SER A 30 -13.41 1.81 -21.79
N SER A 31 -12.96 0.92 -22.69
CA SER A 31 -13.85 0.17 -23.61
C SER A 31 -14.61 -0.96 -22.90
N TYR A 32 -14.20 -1.36 -21.71
CA TYR A 32 -14.75 -2.50 -20.95
C TYR A 32 -15.27 -2.14 -19.57
N LEU A 33 -14.77 -1.06 -18.98
CA LEU A 33 -14.99 -0.67 -17.61
C LEU A 33 -15.40 0.81 -17.54
N GLU A 34 -16.08 1.16 -16.46
CA GLU A 34 -16.40 2.54 -16.10
C GLU A 34 -15.49 3.02 -14.98
N ILE A 35 -15.26 4.33 -14.95
CA ILE A 35 -14.53 4.95 -13.84
C ILE A 35 -15.31 4.77 -12.53
N ASP A 36 -14.62 4.47 -11.42
CA ASP A 36 -15.30 4.33 -10.15
C ASP A 36 -15.87 5.68 -9.66
N GLU A 37 -16.94 5.61 -8.87
CA GLU A 37 -17.69 6.79 -8.39
C GLU A 37 -16.80 7.81 -7.66
N TYR A 38 -15.74 7.37 -6.98
CA TYR A 38 -14.84 8.23 -6.22
C TYR A 38 -13.87 9.01 -7.12
N GLY A 39 -13.53 8.46 -8.27
CA GLY A 39 -12.67 9.09 -9.26
C GLY A 39 -13.39 9.96 -10.27
N ALA A 40 -14.67 9.67 -10.58
CA ALA A 40 -15.42 10.28 -11.67
C ALA A 40 -15.48 11.82 -11.61
N SER A 41 -15.59 12.37 -10.42
CA SER A 41 -15.68 13.83 -10.17
C SER A 41 -14.33 14.48 -9.83
N LYS A 42 -13.23 13.74 -9.87
CA LYS A 42 -11.92 14.24 -9.42
C LYS A 42 -11.00 14.57 -10.59
N PRO A 43 -10.07 15.53 -10.42
CA PRO A 43 -9.05 15.80 -11.41
C PRO A 43 -8.26 14.52 -11.76
N ASN A 44 -7.99 14.32 -13.05
CA ASN A 44 -7.30 13.13 -13.56
C ASN A 44 -7.94 11.79 -13.15
N LEU A 45 -9.25 11.78 -12.87
CA LEU A 45 -10.02 10.59 -12.48
C LEU A 45 -9.43 9.86 -11.26
N SER A 46 -8.78 10.61 -10.38
CA SER A 46 -7.95 10.03 -9.31
C SER A 46 -8.25 10.64 -7.95
N TYR A 47 -8.05 9.84 -6.90
CA TYR A 47 -8.26 10.24 -5.51
C TYR A 47 -7.13 9.74 -4.61
N PRO A 48 -6.83 10.46 -3.51
CA PRO A 48 -5.81 10.05 -2.56
C PRO A 48 -6.27 8.82 -1.77
N VAL A 49 -5.32 7.97 -1.43
CA VAL A 49 -5.54 6.78 -0.57
C VAL A 49 -4.44 6.72 0.46
N HIS A 50 -4.81 6.75 1.72
CA HIS A 50 -3.91 6.66 2.86
C HIS A 50 -4.11 5.35 3.62
N SER A 51 -3.02 4.76 4.08
CA SER A 51 -3.05 3.53 4.86
C SER A 51 -2.00 3.56 5.95
N LEU A 52 -2.43 3.49 7.19
CA LEU A 52 -1.56 3.28 8.33
C LEU A 52 -1.47 1.77 8.57
N TYR A 53 -0.32 1.18 8.29
CA TYR A 53 -0.07 -0.25 8.51
C TYR A 53 0.36 -0.51 9.95
N LEU A 54 -0.17 -1.62 10.49
CA LEU A 54 0.19 -2.13 11.80
C LEU A 54 1.04 -3.39 11.64
N ASP A 55 2.05 -3.51 12.50
CA ASP A 55 2.91 -4.70 12.61
C ASP A 55 3.38 -4.84 14.05
N SER A 56 3.91 -6.02 14.39
CA SER A 56 4.63 -6.25 15.65
C SER A 56 5.95 -5.46 15.68
N ASN A 57 6.57 -5.38 16.86
CA ASN A 57 7.83 -4.66 16.98
C ASN A 57 8.98 -5.34 16.21
N ASP A 58 8.95 -6.66 16.09
CA ASP A 58 9.85 -7.48 15.26
C ASP A 58 9.44 -7.57 13.78
N LEU A 59 8.49 -6.74 13.31
CA LEU A 59 8.03 -6.65 11.92
C LEU A 59 7.58 -8.01 11.31
N LYS A 60 6.88 -8.81 12.06
CA LYS A 60 6.47 -10.17 11.67
C LYS A 60 5.66 -10.21 10.38
N ILE A 61 4.72 -9.27 10.18
CA ILE A 61 3.90 -9.19 8.95
C ILE A 61 4.77 -8.81 7.74
N TYR A 62 5.74 -7.93 7.93
CA TYR A 62 6.73 -7.56 6.93
C TYR A 62 7.55 -8.77 6.51
N HIS A 63 8.18 -9.47 7.46
CA HIS A 63 8.99 -10.67 7.18
C HIS A 63 8.19 -11.78 6.53
N GLN A 64 6.95 -12.04 6.97
CA GLN A 64 6.06 -12.99 6.29
C GLN A 64 5.78 -12.59 4.83
N THR A 65 5.76 -11.28 4.54
CA THR A 65 5.57 -10.80 3.17
C THR A 65 6.81 -11.02 2.32
N LEU A 66 8.01 -10.71 2.82
CA LEU A 66 9.28 -10.92 2.12
C LEU A 66 9.53 -12.40 1.85
N ASN A 67 9.32 -13.24 2.85
CA ASN A 67 9.52 -14.69 2.75
C ASN A 67 8.46 -15.40 1.90
N GLY A 68 7.50 -14.65 1.34
CA GLY A 68 6.46 -15.24 0.48
C GLY A 68 5.53 -16.22 1.20
N THR A 69 5.40 -16.13 2.54
CA THR A 69 4.57 -17.05 3.35
C THR A 69 3.19 -17.20 2.74
N ARG A 70 2.75 -18.45 2.48
CA ARG A 70 1.49 -18.74 1.76
C ARG A 70 0.26 -18.24 2.49
N ASN A 71 0.23 -18.42 3.83
CA ASN A 71 -0.87 -17.97 4.68
C ASN A 71 -0.37 -16.77 5.50
N ARG A 72 -0.71 -15.58 5.09
CA ARG A 72 -0.33 -14.33 5.75
C ARG A 72 -1.44 -13.31 5.71
N PHE A 73 -1.35 -12.29 6.54
CA PHE A 73 -2.29 -11.19 6.53
C PHE A 73 -1.59 -9.84 6.66
N LYS A 74 -2.33 -8.76 6.47
CA LYS A 74 -1.93 -7.39 6.71
C LYS A 74 -3.04 -6.69 7.48
N LEU A 75 -2.65 -5.90 8.46
CA LEU A 75 -3.53 -5.03 9.23
C LEU A 75 -3.27 -3.58 8.82
N ARG A 76 -4.33 -2.83 8.56
CA ARG A 76 -4.19 -1.40 8.26
C ARG A 76 -5.44 -0.62 8.59
N LEU A 77 -5.24 0.65 8.92
CA LEU A 77 -6.28 1.65 8.91
C LEU A 77 -6.26 2.33 7.55
N ARG A 78 -7.43 2.44 6.90
CA ARG A 78 -7.56 3.12 5.61
C ARG A 78 -8.42 4.35 5.75
N PHE A 79 -7.98 5.46 5.14
CA PHE A 79 -8.70 6.71 5.08
C PHE A 79 -8.37 7.46 3.78
N TYR A 80 -9.15 8.50 3.49
CA TYR A 80 -9.11 9.18 2.19
C TYR A 80 -8.96 10.69 2.32
N ASP A 81 -9.30 11.26 3.47
CA ASP A 81 -9.21 12.68 3.79
C ASP A 81 -9.08 12.90 5.30
N ASP A 82 -9.10 14.17 5.75
CA ASP A 82 -8.96 14.56 7.17
C ASP A 82 -10.27 15.02 7.80
N ARG A 83 -11.40 14.94 7.10
CA ARG A 83 -12.68 15.42 7.61
C ARG A 83 -13.13 14.56 8.79
N PRO A 84 -13.61 15.18 9.90
CA PRO A 84 -14.00 14.45 11.12
C PRO A 84 -15.14 13.44 10.90
N GLU A 85 -16.05 13.73 9.96
CA GLU A 85 -17.21 12.91 9.64
C GLU A 85 -16.89 11.70 8.76
N THR A 86 -15.76 11.71 8.04
CA THR A 86 -15.41 10.58 7.18
C THR A 86 -14.86 9.40 7.98
N PRO A 87 -15.27 8.18 7.62
CA PRO A 87 -14.90 7.00 8.37
C PRO A 87 -13.43 6.62 8.21
N ILE A 88 -12.91 5.94 9.23
CA ILE A 88 -11.68 5.16 9.16
C ILE A 88 -12.08 3.69 9.00
N PHE A 89 -11.43 3.00 8.07
CA PHE A 89 -11.66 1.59 7.82
C PHE A 89 -10.56 0.73 8.42
N PHE A 90 -10.90 -0.12 9.36
CA PHE A 90 -10.05 -1.18 9.87
C PHE A 90 -10.09 -2.34 8.88
N GLU A 91 -8.99 -2.62 8.20
CA GLU A 91 -8.93 -3.60 7.13
C GLU A 91 -7.96 -4.74 7.45
N ILE A 92 -8.45 -5.97 7.33
CA ILE A 92 -7.64 -7.19 7.29
C ILE A 92 -7.58 -7.63 5.82
N LYS A 93 -6.37 -7.70 5.27
CA LYS A 93 -6.15 -8.32 3.96
C LYS A 93 -5.40 -9.64 4.19
N ARG A 94 -6.10 -10.75 4.07
CA ARG A 94 -5.56 -12.09 4.26
C ARG A 94 -5.26 -12.72 2.90
N ARG A 95 -4.13 -13.38 2.78
CA ARG A 95 -3.81 -14.28 1.69
C ARG A 95 -3.84 -15.71 2.23
N VAL A 96 -4.60 -16.57 1.59
CA VAL A 96 -4.65 -18.01 1.86
C VAL A 96 -4.33 -18.69 0.54
N ASN A 97 -3.14 -19.25 0.42
CA ASN A 97 -2.59 -19.72 -0.86
C ASN A 97 -2.61 -18.58 -1.91
N ASN A 98 -3.40 -18.75 -2.98
CA ASN A 98 -3.54 -17.77 -4.05
C ASN A 98 -4.77 -16.86 -3.90
N CYS A 99 -5.66 -17.17 -2.95
CA CYS A 99 -6.87 -16.38 -2.70
C CYS A 99 -6.60 -15.19 -1.78
N ILE A 100 -7.21 -14.06 -2.14
CA ILE A 100 -7.20 -12.84 -1.33
C ILE A 100 -8.57 -12.64 -0.71
N GLN A 101 -8.60 -12.63 0.61
CA GLN A 101 -9.78 -12.30 1.40
C GLN A 101 -9.60 -10.93 2.03
N LYS A 102 -10.62 -10.08 1.95
CA LYS A 102 -10.63 -8.77 2.58
C LYS A 102 -11.82 -8.69 3.53
N GLN A 103 -11.53 -8.31 4.77
CA GLN A 103 -12.54 -7.95 5.77
C GLN A 103 -12.30 -6.50 6.18
N ARG A 104 -13.38 -5.73 6.38
CA ARG A 104 -13.27 -4.35 6.87
C ARG A 104 -14.47 -3.97 7.70
N GLY A 105 -14.23 -3.11 8.70
CA GLY A 105 -15.25 -2.39 9.43
C GLY A 105 -14.97 -0.90 9.39
N ALA A 106 -16.03 -0.10 9.20
CA ALA A 106 -15.97 1.36 9.20
C ALA A 106 -16.29 1.90 10.59
N VAL A 107 -15.47 2.79 11.10
CA VAL A 107 -15.67 3.43 12.42
C VAL A 107 -15.53 4.93 12.34
N ARG A 108 -16.11 5.64 13.30
CA ARG A 108 -15.86 7.07 13.53
C ARG A 108 -14.39 7.29 13.89
N ARG A 109 -13.82 8.43 13.51
CA ARG A 109 -12.43 8.78 13.82
C ARG A 109 -12.13 8.78 15.31
N SER A 110 -13.08 9.22 16.13
CA SER A 110 -12.98 9.22 17.60
C SER A 110 -12.76 7.84 18.21
N ALA A 111 -13.19 6.78 17.53
CA ALA A 111 -13.07 5.41 18.02
C ALA A 111 -11.69 4.78 17.77
N VAL A 112 -10.84 5.39 16.94
CA VAL A 112 -9.58 4.75 16.49
C VAL A 112 -8.67 4.43 17.67
N ASN A 113 -8.43 5.37 18.56
CA ASN A 113 -7.56 5.15 19.73
C ASN A 113 -8.12 4.10 20.69
N TRP A 114 -9.44 4.11 20.90
CA TRP A 114 -10.13 3.12 21.71
C TRP A 114 -9.93 1.69 21.20
N LEU A 115 -10.15 1.49 19.91
CA LEU A 115 -10.00 0.17 19.27
C LEU A 115 -8.53 -0.28 19.20
N LEU A 116 -7.59 0.64 18.97
CA LEU A 116 -6.16 0.31 18.95
C LEU A 116 -5.60 0.05 20.35
N ALA A 117 -6.26 0.53 21.41
CA ALA A 117 -5.96 0.15 22.78
C ALA A 117 -6.48 -1.25 23.16
N GLY A 118 -7.10 -1.97 22.21
CA GLY A 118 -7.59 -3.34 22.41
C GLY A 118 -9.03 -3.44 22.92
N HIS A 119 -9.73 -2.30 23.05
CA HIS A 119 -11.13 -2.32 23.47
C HIS A 119 -12.06 -2.76 22.34
N LEU A 120 -13.18 -3.36 22.70
CA LEU A 120 -14.21 -3.73 21.74
C LEU A 120 -14.96 -2.50 21.23
N PRO A 121 -15.49 -2.54 19.98
CA PRO A 121 -16.27 -1.45 19.45
C PRO A 121 -17.63 -1.34 20.18
N GLU A 122 -18.00 -0.12 20.52
CA GLU A 122 -19.33 0.24 21.01
C GLU A 122 -20.25 0.68 19.87
N PRO A 123 -21.59 0.63 20.04
CA PRO A 123 -22.52 1.07 18.98
C PRO A 123 -22.27 2.50 18.50
N SER A 124 -21.88 3.41 19.39
CA SER A 124 -21.53 4.81 19.08
C SER A 124 -20.31 4.96 18.17
N HIS A 125 -19.43 3.96 18.14
CA HIS A 125 -18.23 3.95 17.32
C HIS A 125 -18.50 3.52 15.87
N LEU A 126 -19.61 2.83 15.62
CA LEU A 126 -19.89 2.23 14.32
C LEU A 126 -20.51 3.24 13.35
N ILE A 127 -20.14 3.13 12.08
CA ILE A 127 -20.80 3.84 10.97
C ILE A 127 -21.95 3.01 10.40
N SER A 128 -21.86 1.69 10.48
CA SER A 128 -22.84 0.75 9.96
C SER A 128 -23.15 -0.30 11.00
N GLN A 129 -24.45 -0.69 11.08
CA GLN A 129 -24.90 -1.79 11.93
C GLN A 129 -24.81 -3.17 11.23
N ASP A 130 -24.15 -3.26 10.06
CA ASP A 130 -23.94 -4.54 9.38
C ASP A 130 -23.10 -5.47 10.27
N PRO A 131 -23.63 -6.64 10.68
CA PRO A 131 -22.92 -7.60 11.52
C PRO A 131 -21.58 -8.03 10.95
N LYS A 132 -21.42 -8.06 9.63
CA LYS A 132 -20.15 -8.40 8.96
C LYS A 132 -19.05 -7.40 9.29
N GLN A 133 -19.40 -6.12 9.42
CA GLN A 133 -18.43 -5.09 9.80
C GLN A 133 -18.02 -5.22 11.26
N LEU A 134 -18.95 -5.51 12.16
CA LEU A 134 -18.66 -5.76 13.57
C LEU A 134 -17.72 -6.96 13.73
N VAL A 135 -18.02 -8.08 13.07
CA VAL A 135 -17.16 -9.27 13.07
C VAL A 135 -15.76 -8.94 12.52
N ALA A 136 -15.67 -8.11 11.48
CA ALA A 136 -14.39 -7.68 10.93
C ALA A 136 -13.57 -6.85 11.94
N LEU A 137 -14.21 -5.94 12.68
CA LEU A 137 -13.57 -5.15 13.74
C LEU A 137 -13.08 -6.02 14.89
N GLN A 138 -13.92 -6.92 15.42
CA GLN A 138 -13.54 -7.87 16.47
C GLN A 138 -12.34 -8.71 16.05
N ARG A 139 -12.37 -9.25 14.82
CA ARG A 139 -11.26 -10.04 14.29
C ARG A 139 -9.98 -9.22 14.10
N PHE A 140 -10.12 -7.94 13.70
CA PHE A 140 -8.97 -7.05 13.61
C PHE A 140 -8.33 -6.85 14.97
N SER A 141 -9.13 -6.55 16.02
CA SER A 141 -8.64 -6.37 17.39
C SER A 141 -7.96 -7.64 17.93
N LEU A 142 -8.54 -8.82 17.72
CA LEU A 142 -7.91 -10.09 18.11
C LEU A 142 -6.54 -10.27 17.44
N LEU A 143 -6.45 -10.12 16.11
CA LEU A 143 -5.19 -10.27 15.39
C LEU A 143 -4.15 -9.20 15.76
N ALA A 144 -4.59 -7.99 16.05
CA ALA A 144 -3.70 -6.92 16.51
C ALA A 144 -3.14 -7.23 17.90
N ASN A 145 -3.98 -7.70 18.83
CA ASN A 145 -3.57 -8.08 20.17
C ASN A 145 -2.64 -9.30 20.16
N ASP A 146 -2.96 -10.36 19.39
CA ASP A 146 -2.14 -11.57 19.28
C ASP A 146 -0.71 -11.29 18.80
N LEU A 147 -0.53 -10.21 18.02
CA LEU A 147 0.77 -9.79 17.49
C LEU A 147 1.41 -8.63 18.27
N ASP A 148 0.71 -8.07 19.26
CA ASP A 148 1.03 -6.73 19.79
C ASP A 148 1.29 -5.72 18.66
N ALA A 149 0.42 -5.76 17.63
CA ALA A 149 0.60 -4.95 16.43
C ALA A 149 0.29 -3.48 16.72
N ARG A 150 1.25 -2.61 16.39
CA ARG A 150 1.18 -1.17 16.57
C ARG A 150 1.30 -0.47 15.22
N PRO A 151 0.89 0.80 15.08
CA PRO A 151 1.18 1.58 13.89
C PRO A 151 2.68 1.62 13.60
N LYS A 152 3.06 1.33 12.36
CA LYS A 152 4.47 1.30 11.93
C LYS A 152 4.74 2.18 10.71
N ALA A 153 3.87 2.15 9.69
CA ALA A 153 4.12 2.87 8.45
C ALA A 153 2.86 3.53 7.89
N HIS A 154 2.99 4.78 7.49
CA HIS A 154 2.00 5.48 6.69
C HIS A 154 2.39 5.36 5.22
N VAL A 155 1.54 4.71 4.44
CA VAL A 155 1.67 4.58 2.98
C VAL A 155 0.56 5.38 2.33
N ALA A 156 0.93 6.28 1.42
CA ALA A 156 -0.02 7.08 0.66
C ALA A 156 0.24 6.93 -0.84
N TYR A 157 -0.81 7.12 -1.65
CA TYR A 157 -0.74 7.10 -3.10
C TYR A 157 -2.01 7.72 -3.72
N VAL A 158 -1.95 8.04 -5.00
CA VAL A 158 -3.08 8.52 -5.77
C VAL A 158 -3.61 7.39 -6.65
N ARG A 159 -4.90 7.08 -6.53
CA ARG A 159 -5.55 5.97 -7.22
C ARG A 159 -6.52 6.43 -8.27
N GLU A 160 -6.36 5.90 -9.46
CA GLU A 160 -7.37 5.84 -10.50
C GLU A 160 -7.94 4.43 -10.53
N ALA A 161 -9.27 4.26 -10.58
CA ALA A 161 -9.90 2.94 -10.52
C ALA A 161 -11.04 2.81 -11.53
N TRP A 162 -11.04 1.72 -12.25
CA TRP A 162 -12.02 1.32 -13.26
C TRP A 162 -12.71 0.04 -12.82
N VAL A 163 -14.01 -0.04 -12.95
CA VAL A 163 -14.84 -1.13 -12.41
C VAL A 163 -15.82 -1.63 -13.45
N SER A 164 -16.16 -2.93 -13.39
CA SER A 164 -17.27 -3.47 -14.17
C SER A 164 -18.59 -2.82 -13.75
N PRO A 165 -19.38 -2.31 -14.70
CA PRO A 165 -20.61 -1.57 -14.38
C PRO A 165 -21.70 -2.44 -13.72
N GLN A 166 -21.71 -3.77 -13.96
CA GLN A 166 -22.79 -4.62 -13.52
C GLN A 166 -22.61 -5.18 -12.11
N ASP A 167 -21.38 -5.63 -11.76
CA ASP A 167 -21.21 -6.51 -10.60
C ASP A 167 -19.91 -6.32 -9.81
N ASN A 168 -19.07 -5.38 -10.22
CA ASN A 168 -17.75 -5.14 -9.63
C ASN A 168 -16.85 -6.41 -9.60
N SER A 169 -17.13 -7.40 -10.46
CA SER A 169 -16.35 -8.63 -10.60
C SER A 169 -14.95 -8.39 -11.15
N VAL A 170 -14.81 -7.34 -11.95
CA VAL A 170 -13.55 -6.92 -12.58
C VAL A 170 -13.22 -5.49 -12.17
N ARG A 171 -11.96 -5.28 -11.78
CA ARG A 171 -11.47 -3.96 -11.42
C ARG A 171 -10.02 -3.77 -11.87
N VAL A 172 -9.75 -2.67 -12.52
CA VAL A 172 -8.42 -2.19 -12.88
C VAL A 172 -8.09 -0.97 -12.03
N THR A 173 -6.91 -0.94 -11.40
CA THR A 173 -6.46 0.24 -10.66
C THR A 173 -5.06 0.64 -11.08
N LEU A 174 -4.84 1.95 -11.20
CA LEU A 174 -3.56 2.59 -11.46
C LEU A 174 -3.18 3.43 -10.24
N ASP A 175 -2.17 2.98 -9.49
CA ASP A 175 -1.68 3.64 -8.29
C ASP A 175 -0.40 4.40 -8.61
N ARG A 176 -0.39 5.71 -8.34
CA ARG A 176 0.70 6.65 -8.65
C ARG A 176 1.26 7.29 -7.40
N ALA A 177 2.45 7.88 -7.51
CA ALA A 177 3.07 8.68 -6.46
C ALA A 177 3.05 7.99 -5.09
N MET A 178 3.46 6.73 -5.07
CA MET A 178 3.46 5.97 -3.83
C MET A 178 4.56 6.42 -2.90
N THR A 179 4.16 6.82 -1.70
CA THR A 179 5.03 7.29 -0.64
C THR A 179 4.87 6.46 0.62
N CYS A 180 5.94 6.41 1.41
CA CYS A 180 5.96 5.75 2.70
C CYS A 180 6.80 6.55 3.69
N GLU A 181 6.36 6.59 4.94
CA GLU A 181 7.14 7.09 6.09
C GLU A 181 6.85 6.25 7.33
N PRO A 182 7.79 6.14 8.29
CA PRO A 182 7.51 5.59 9.61
C PRO A 182 6.46 6.43 10.32
N ARG A 183 5.49 5.77 10.98
CA ARG A 183 4.48 6.43 11.81
C ARG A 183 4.06 5.53 12.95
N PHE A 184 4.31 5.98 14.18
CA PHE A 184 4.11 5.20 15.41
C PHE A 184 2.88 5.61 16.20
N ASN A 185 2.16 6.63 15.77
CA ASN A 185 0.91 7.06 16.39
C ASN A 185 -0.30 6.68 15.55
N SER A 186 -1.46 6.69 16.15
CA SER A 186 -2.75 6.35 15.55
C SER A 186 -3.39 7.50 14.75
N ALA A 187 -2.70 8.65 14.62
CA ALA A 187 -3.25 9.80 13.91
C ALA A 187 -3.47 9.46 12.43
N ALA A 188 -4.74 9.40 12.05
CA ALA A 188 -5.18 9.15 10.67
C ALA A 188 -5.24 10.46 9.86
N GLY A 189 -4.15 11.23 9.89
CA GLY A 189 -3.99 12.46 9.11
C GLY A 189 -3.37 12.17 7.74
N THR A 190 -3.77 12.96 6.73
CA THR A 190 -3.29 12.78 5.34
C THR A 190 -1.90 13.36 5.11
N ARG A 191 -1.44 14.27 5.97
CA ARG A 191 -0.14 14.90 5.86
C ARG A 191 0.98 13.89 6.19
N LEU A 192 1.94 13.77 5.29
CA LEU A 192 3.22 13.11 5.52
C LEU A 192 4.29 14.18 5.73
N GLU A 193 5.27 13.91 6.59
CA GLU A 193 6.32 14.88 6.96
C GLU A 193 7.60 14.66 6.18
N ASN A 194 8.10 13.43 6.13
CA ASN A 194 9.33 13.03 5.43
C ASN A 194 9.15 11.73 4.64
N PRO A 195 8.23 11.70 3.66
CA PRO A 195 7.97 10.48 2.92
C PRO A 195 9.07 10.19 1.89
N VAL A 196 9.31 8.89 1.66
CA VAL A 196 10.09 8.42 0.52
C VAL A 196 9.17 7.89 -0.57
N TYR A 197 9.55 8.09 -1.84
CA TYR A 197 8.87 7.50 -2.98
C TYR A 197 9.31 6.05 -3.17
N THR A 198 8.42 5.08 -2.91
CA THR A 198 8.78 3.65 -2.90
C THR A 198 8.96 3.05 -4.28
N TYR A 199 8.32 3.60 -5.30
CA TYR A 199 8.38 3.11 -6.68
C TYR A 199 8.81 4.21 -7.68
N GLY A 200 9.42 5.28 -7.18
CA GLY A 200 9.85 6.41 -8.00
C GLY A 200 8.71 6.99 -8.84
N LYS A 201 8.90 7.09 -10.15
CA LYS A 201 7.89 7.58 -11.11
C LYS A 201 7.02 6.47 -11.71
N SER A 202 7.18 5.22 -11.27
CA SER A 202 6.43 4.10 -11.79
C SER A 202 4.99 4.07 -11.28
N VAL A 203 4.10 3.48 -12.06
CA VAL A 203 2.70 3.25 -11.74
C VAL A 203 2.50 1.78 -11.42
N ILE A 204 1.80 1.45 -10.34
CA ILE A 204 1.37 0.09 -10.08
C ILE A 204 0.01 -0.12 -10.74
N LEU A 205 -0.02 -0.98 -11.74
CA LEU A 205 -1.25 -1.52 -12.31
C LEU A 205 -1.67 -2.75 -11.49
N GLU A 206 -2.93 -2.78 -11.02
CA GLU A 206 -3.52 -3.95 -10.38
C GLU A 206 -4.74 -4.41 -11.21
N LEU A 207 -4.70 -5.65 -11.71
CA LEU A 207 -5.82 -6.31 -12.37
C LEU A 207 -6.49 -7.23 -11.35
N LYS A 208 -7.76 -6.98 -11.04
CA LYS A 208 -8.54 -7.74 -10.06
C LYS A 208 -9.74 -8.36 -10.74
N PHE A 209 -9.98 -9.64 -10.47
CA PHE A 209 -11.10 -10.35 -11.04
C PHE A 209 -11.59 -11.43 -10.08
N THR A 210 -12.83 -11.84 -10.27
CA THR A 210 -13.50 -12.89 -9.49
C THR A 210 -13.69 -14.10 -10.39
N ASP A 211 -13.36 -15.28 -9.88
CA ASP A 211 -13.52 -16.60 -10.50
C ASP A 211 -12.75 -16.79 -11.81
N ARG A 212 -13.14 -16.16 -12.91
CA ARG A 212 -12.55 -16.34 -14.22
C ARG A 212 -11.71 -15.13 -14.66
N PHE A 213 -10.51 -15.42 -15.19
CA PHE A 213 -9.67 -14.41 -15.85
C PHE A 213 -10.36 -13.89 -17.12
N PRO A 214 -10.68 -12.58 -17.23
CA PRO A 214 -11.32 -12.04 -18.43
C PRO A 214 -10.44 -12.17 -19.67
N ASP A 215 -11.03 -12.51 -20.80
CA ASP A 215 -10.27 -12.71 -22.07
C ASP A 215 -9.54 -11.41 -22.48
N TRP A 216 -10.20 -10.25 -22.33
CA TRP A 216 -9.59 -8.96 -22.65
C TRP A 216 -8.41 -8.58 -21.69
N PHE A 217 -8.32 -9.15 -20.48
CA PHE A 217 -7.12 -9.03 -19.65
C PHE A 217 -5.92 -9.72 -20.27
N ARG A 218 -6.15 -10.85 -20.95
CA ARG A 218 -5.09 -11.56 -21.70
C ARG A 218 -4.55 -10.68 -22.83
N ASP A 219 -5.46 -10.05 -23.56
CA ASP A 219 -5.10 -9.14 -24.66
C ASP A 219 -4.37 -7.90 -24.11
N LEU A 220 -4.85 -7.32 -23.01
CA LEU A 220 -4.18 -6.20 -22.34
C LEU A 220 -2.73 -6.57 -21.93
N VAL A 221 -2.54 -7.72 -21.26
CA VAL A 221 -1.21 -8.19 -20.86
C VAL A 221 -0.29 -8.37 -22.05
N ARG A 222 -0.78 -8.92 -23.16
CA ARG A 222 0.00 -9.16 -24.38
C ARG A 222 0.32 -7.86 -25.14
N VAL A 223 -0.67 -7.01 -25.35
CA VAL A 223 -0.52 -5.76 -26.13
C VAL A 223 0.47 -4.80 -25.47
N PHE A 224 0.49 -4.75 -24.13
CA PHE A 224 1.36 -3.89 -23.39
C PHE A 224 2.63 -4.57 -22.86
N ASP A 225 2.87 -5.82 -23.24
CA ASP A 225 4.05 -6.63 -22.80
C ASP A 225 4.28 -6.55 -21.29
N LEU A 226 3.23 -6.86 -20.51
CA LEU A 226 3.25 -6.67 -19.07
C LEU A 226 3.92 -7.83 -18.34
N MET A 227 4.98 -7.52 -17.58
CA MET A 227 5.63 -8.47 -16.69
C MET A 227 5.06 -8.36 -15.27
N GLN A 228 4.61 -9.50 -14.72
CA GLN A 228 4.04 -9.55 -13.38
C GLN A 228 5.09 -9.17 -12.32
N TYR A 229 4.68 -8.31 -11.37
CA TYR A 229 5.54 -7.80 -10.30
C TYR A 229 4.86 -7.91 -8.92
N SER A 230 5.64 -8.26 -7.89
CA SER A 230 5.13 -8.35 -6.51
C SER A 230 5.15 -6.99 -5.81
N ALA A 231 4.24 -6.08 -6.18
CA ALA A 231 4.16 -4.76 -5.55
C ALA A 231 3.53 -4.83 -4.15
N ALA A 232 4.35 -5.01 -3.12
CA ALA A 232 3.92 -5.04 -1.72
C ALA A 232 4.19 -3.70 -1.03
N LYS A 233 3.29 -2.71 -1.21
CA LYS A 233 3.47 -1.30 -0.83
C LYS A 233 4.07 -1.06 0.56
N TYR A 234 3.61 -1.81 1.59
CA TYR A 234 4.14 -1.74 2.95
C TYR A 234 5.56 -2.30 3.03
N ALA A 235 5.75 -3.53 2.54
CA ALA A 235 7.05 -4.18 2.64
C ALA A 235 8.14 -3.41 1.85
N GLU A 236 7.80 -2.91 0.66
CA GLU A 236 8.71 -2.07 -0.12
C GLU A 236 9.12 -0.80 0.62
N GLY A 237 8.15 -0.15 1.29
CA GLY A 237 8.42 1.03 2.11
C GLY A 237 9.39 0.75 3.26
N VAL A 238 9.17 -0.35 3.98
CA VAL A 238 10.05 -0.78 5.08
C VAL A 238 11.45 -1.13 4.56
N THR A 239 11.52 -1.90 3.47
CA THR A 239 12.80 -2.28 2.86
C THR A 239 13.62 -1.05 2.44
N LEU A 240 12.98 -0.08 1.77
CA LEU A 240 13.65 1.11 1.27
C LEU A 240 14.13 2.04 2.39
N LEU A 241 13.32 2.18 3.45
CA LEU A 241 13.64 3.04 4.59
C LEU A 241 14.62 2.38 5.59
N GLY A 242 14.69 1.04 5.58
CA GLY A 242 15.44 0.24 6.55
C GLY A 242 14.60 -0.15 7.77
N GLU A 243 14.66 -1.41 8.15
CA GLU A 243 13.86 -2.01 9.24
C GLU A 243 14.07 -1.31 10.59
N HIS A 244 15.31 -0.88 10.87
CA HIS A 244 15.68 -0.20 12.11
C HIS A 244 14.85 1.06 12.40
N ARG A 245 14.28 1.70 11.36
CA ARG A 245 13.44 2.89 11.51
C ARG A 245 12.02 2.58 11.96
N PHE A 246 11.64 1.31 12.05
CA PHE A 246 10.29 0.86 12.39
C PHE A 246 10.20 0.19 13.77
N HIS A 247 11.33 0.10 14.50
CA HIS A 247 11.33 -0.36 15.89
C HIS A 247 10.89 0.74 16.85
N ASP A 248 10.27 0.34 17.95
CA ASP A 248 9.88 1.26 19.01
C ASP A 248 11.13 1.90 19.64
N GLY A 249 11.06 3.20 19.89
CA GLY A 249 12.20 3.97 20.40
C GLY A 249 13.02 4.68 19.33
N TYR A 250 12.81 4.39 18.03
CA TYR A 250 13.43 5.17 16.97
C TYR A 250 12.89 6.61 16.95
N THR A 251 13.76 7.59 17.18
CA THR A 251 13.39 9.01 17.10
C THR A 251 14.00 9.63 15.84
N SER A 252 13.39 10.70 15.32
CA SER A 252 13.93 11.43 14.16
C SER A 252 15.31 12.03 14.39
N ARG A 253 15.82 12.02 15.62
CA ARG A 253 17.20 12.43 15.98
C ARG A 253 18.22 11.33 15.63
N ASP A 254 17.80 10.06 15.72
CA ASP A 254 18.72 8.93 15.52
C ASP A 254 19.17 8.78 14.04
N TRP A 255 18.34 9.23 13.09
CA TRP A 255 18.73 9.18 11.68
C TRP A 255 19.85 10.17 11.30
N ARG A 256 19.93 11.33 11.99
CA ARG A 256 21.03 12.29 11.77
C ARG A 256 22.36 11.75 12.25
N ALA A 257 22.37 11.02 13.37
CA ALA A 257 23.57 10.35 13.86
C ALA A 257 24.05 9.25 12.89
N SER A 258 23.15 8.41 12.41
CA SER A 258 23.48 7.31 11.49
C SER A 258 23.96 7.79 10.10
N THR A 259 23.44 8.91 9.60
CA THR A 259 23.91 9.49 8.33
C THR A 259 25.27 10.16 8.45
N THR A 260 25.60 10.67 9.63
CA THR A 260 26.92 11.27 9.89
C THR A 260 28.00 10.19 9.99
N GLU A 261 27.71 9.05 10.60
CA GLU A 261 28.64 7.91 10.66
C GLU A 261 28.85 7.23 9.29
N ALA A 262 27.79 7.13 8.47
CA ALA A 262 27.91 6.60 7.11
C ALA A 262 28.75 7.49 6.19
N SER A 263 28.71 8.81 6.38
CA SER A 263 29.54 9.76 5.62
C SER A 263 31.00 9.79 6.10
N ALA A 264 31.24 9.46 7.37
CA ALA A 264 32.60 9.42 7.92
C ALA A 264 33.39 8.18 7.52
N ASN A 265 32.74 7.12 7.07
CA ASN A 265 33.32 5.84 6.65
C ASN A 265 33.50 5.69 5.14
N LEU A 266 33.32 6.74 4.33
CA LEU A 266 33.63 6.72 2.92
C LEU A 266 35.18 6.86 2.76
N PRO A 267 35.87 5.95 2.05
CA PRO A 267 37.30 6.10 1.77
C PRO A 267 37.51 7.41 1.00
N PRO A 268 38.62 8.12 1.25
CA PRO A 268 38.92 9.35 0.53
C PRO A 268 38.96 9.08 -0.97
N ALA A 269 38.29 9.92 -1.75
CA ALA A 269 38.32 9.86 -3.20
C ALA A 269 39.77 9.83 -3.67
N ALA A 270 40.13 8.82 -4.47
CA ALA A 270 41.47 8.68 -5.05
C ALA A 270 41.82 9.98 -5.77
N GLY A 271 42.90 10.61 -5.28
CA GLY A 271 43.38 11.89 -5.78
C GLY A 271 43.72 11.80 -7.27
N SER A 272 43.18 12.69 -8.05
CA SER A 272 43.60 12.97 -9.42
C SER A 272 45.05 13.42 -9.42
N SER A 273 45.92 12.64 -10.04
CA SER A 273 47.30 13.01 -10.32
C SER A 273 47.33 14.24 -11.23
N PRO A 274 48.24 15.20 -11.02
CA PRO A 274 48.37 16.35 -11.88
C PRO A 274 48.93 15.95 -13.24
N SER A 275 48.26 16.35 -14.31
CA SER A 275 48.66 16.23 -15.70
C SER A 275 49.96 16.98 -15.94
N GLY A 276 51.02 16.27 -16.39
CA GLY A 276 52.27 16.83 -16.86
C GLY A 276 52.03 17.69 -18.09
N GLN A 277 52.68 18.86 -18.10
CA GLN A 277 52.81 19.75 -19.27
C GLN A 277 53.58 19.08 -20.41
N PRO A 278 53.22 19.28 -21.66
CA PRO A 278 54.07 18.92 -22.79
C PRO A 278 55.16 19.99 -22.97
N LYS A 279 56.42 19.50 -23.02
CA LYS A 279 57.59 20.29 -23.46
C LYS A 279 57.51 20.48 -24.97
N ASP A 280 57.74 21.72 -25.36
CA ASP A 280 58.04 22.13 -26.73
C ASP A 280 59.18 21.31 -27.32
N LEU A 281 59.06 20.89 -28.57
CA LEU A 281 60.15 20.56 -29.47
C LEU A 281 59.87 21.22 -30.85
N LEU A 282 60.59 22.30 -31.08
CA LEU A 282 60.93 22.84 -32.38
C LEU A 282 61.73 21.80 -33.18
N VAL A 283 61.41 21.51 -34.38
CA VAL A 283 62.05 21.64 -35.69
C VAL A 283 61.06 21.25 -36.78
#